data_ce51869485a1112a582d32d4225d0a60
#
_entry.id   ce51869485a1112a582d32d4225d0a60
#
_cell.length_a   1.000
_cell.length_b   1.000
_cell.length_c   1.000
_cell.angle_alpha   90.00
_cell.angle_beta   90.00
_cell.angle_gamma   90.00
#
_symmetry.space_group_name_H-M   'P 1'
#
loop_
_entity.id
_entity.type
_entity.pdbx_description
1 polymer ?
#
loop_
_entity_poly.entity_id
_entity_poly.type
_entity_poly.pdbx_seq_one_letter_code
_entity_poly.pdbx_strand_id
1 'polypeptide(L)'
;MAMSRIPGPIEADVLKTMDAIVKAPEVAKALELAQAGAEAAMALQVHLCEIPAPTFEEQVRAEEMVRLMKANGLKDVTIDGIGNVVGRRPGKNPEGPLLVIGAHMDTVFPAGTEIKVRREGNVYYGPGIGDNCSGLRCLLETVRCMNEAGVETEGDIWFCGTVGEEGLGDIRGSKYLFRESNTVNRIDGFLAIDNTDLGRILCSAIGSHRWRFTVEGPGGHSYSGFGTTPSAIHAVCLAGAKVAHLKVPVDPKTTF
;
A
#
# COMPACT_ATOMS: atom_id res chain seq x y z
N MET A 1 13.98 -20.46 -5.90
CA MET A 1 14.97 -19.40 -6.22
C MET A 1 14.29 -18.47 -7.21
N ALA A 2 13.79 -17.33 -6.77
CA ALA A 2 13.22 -16.36 -7.71
C ALA A 2 14.36 -15.92 -8.64
N MET A 3 14.19 -16.10 -9.94
CA MET A 3 15.10 -15.51 -10.92
C MET A 3 15.08 -13.99 -10.66
N SER A 4 16.13 -13.46 -10.01
CA SER A 4 16.42 -12.04 -10.13
C SER A 4 16.75 -11.84 -11.61
N ARG A 5 15.79 -11.35 -12.39
CA ARG A 5 16.16 -10.71 -13.65
C ARG A 5 17.03 -9.53 -13.23
N ILE A 6 18.33 -9.69 -13.35
CA ILE A 6 19.24 -8.55 -13.32
C ILE A 6 18.74 -7.67 -14.46
N PRO A 7 18.27 -6.46 -14.18
CA PRO A 7 17.92 -5.54 -15.25
C PRO A 7 19.12 -5.46 -16.17
N GLY A 8 18.89 -5.43 -17.48
CA GLY A 8 19.95 -5.15 -18.43
C GLY A 8 20.62 -3.81 -18.09
N PRO A 9 21.76 -3.48 -18.70
CA PRO A 9 22.42 -2.21 -18.46
C PRO A 9 21.42 -1.07 -18.70
N ILE A 10 21.34 -0.14 -17.73
CA ILE A 10 20.48 1.05 -17.88
C ILE A 10 21.01 1.85 -19.07
N GLU A 11 20.13 2.26 -19.96
CA GLU A 11 20.50 3.06 -21.14
C GLU A 11 21.17 4.38 -20.71
N ALA A 12 22.17 4.80 -21.44
CA ALA A 12 23.01 5.94 -21.08
C ALA A 12 22.25 7.27 -21.04
N ASP A 13 21.22 7.43 -21.85
CA ASP A 13 20.33 8.60 -21.86
C ASP A 13 19.42 8.64 -20.62
N VAL A 14 18.96 7.49 -20.12
CA VAL A 14 18.21 7.39 -18.86
C VAL A 14 19.10 7.83 -17.70
N LEU A 15 20.33 7.32 -17.62
CA LEU A 15 21.28 7.73 -16.59
C LEU A 15 21.57 9.23 -16.64
N LYS A 16 21.78 9.79 -17.82
CA LYS A 16 22.00 11.22 -18.02
C LYS A 16 20.79 12.05 -17.58
N THR A 17 19.59 11.60 -17.90
CA THR A 17 18.34 12.26 -17.49
C THR A 17 18.17 12.22 -15.97
N MET A 18 18.38 11.07 -15.33
CA MET A 18 18.31 10.94 -13.88
C MET A 18 19.35 11.83 -13.17
N ASP A 19 20.59 11.87 -13.69
CA ASP A 19 21.65 12.72 -13.14
C ASP A 19 21.28 14.21 -13.26
N ALA A 20 20.66 14.63 -14.35
CA ALA A 20 20.18 15.99 -14.53
C ALA A 20 19.04 16.34 -13.56
N ILE A 21 18.09 15.41 -13.36
CA ILE A 21 16.97 15.59 -12.41
C ILE A 21 17.50 15.76 -10.98
N VAL A 22 18.37 14.87 -10.53
CA VAL A 22 18.91 14.92 -9.15
C VAL A 22 19.72 16.20 -8.90
N LYS A 23 20.37 16.73 -9.93
CA LYS A 23 21.15 17.98 -9.86
C LYS A 23 20.33 19.25 -10.06
N ALA A 24 19.06 19.15 -10.43
CA ALA A 24 18.21 20.33 -10.54
C ALA A 24 18.07 21.02 -9.18
N PRO A 25 18.23 22.36 -9.11
CA PRO A 25 18.26 23.09 -7.83
C PRO A 25 17.05 22.84 -6.95
N GLU A 26 15.87 22.74 -7.54
CA GLU A 26 14.60 22.50 -6.84
C GLU A 26 14.55 21.09 -6.25
N VAL A 27 15.08 20.10 -6.98
CA VAL A 27 15.16 18.71 -6.51
C VAL A 27 16.20 18.58 -5.40
N ALA A 28 17.38 19.18 -5.57
CA ALA A 28 18.40 19.19 -4.52
C ALA A 28 17.85 19.83 -3.23
N LYS A 29 17.15 20.97 -3.35
CA LYS A 29 16.50 21.63 -2.21
C LYS A 29 15.42 20.73 -1.58
N ALA A 30 14.61 20.01 -2.36
CA ALA A 30 13.61 19.09 -1.84
C ALA A 30 14.26 17.96 -1.01
N LEU A 31 15.39 17.43 -1.47
CA LEU A 31 16.15 16.40 -0.73
C LEU A 31 16.74 16.94 0.57
N GLU A 32 17.27 18.17 0.58
CA GLU A 32 17.74 18.86 1.80
C GLU A 32 16.59 19.07 2.79
N LEU A 33 15.42 19.49 2.33
CA LEU A 33 14.21 19.66 3.16
C LEU A 33 13.75 18.33 3.78
N ALA A 34 13.81 17.23 3.02
CA ALA A 34 13.48 15.92 3.52
C ALA A 34 14.44 15.47 4.64
N GLN A 35 15.74 15.70 4.46
CA GLN A 35 16.75 15.39 5.47
C GLN A 35 16.58 16.26 6.73
N ALA A 36 16.40 17.56 6.57
CA ALA A 36 16.20 18.48 7.69
C ALA A 36 14.90 18.22 8.45
N GLY A 37 13.85 17.73 7.77
CA GLY A 37 12.55 17.42 8.35
C GLY A 37 12.43 16.05 9.02
N ALA A 38 13.49 15.26 9.13
CA ALA A 38 13.43 13.85 9.52
C ALA A 38 12.71 13.60 10.88
N GLU A 39 12.96 14.40 11.91
CA GLU A 39 12.30 14.23 13.22
C GLU A 39 10.79 14.56 13.16
N ALA A 40 10.41 15.61 12.43
CA ALA A 40 9.01 15.95 12.22
C ALA A 40 8.28 14.87 11.40
N ALA A 41 8.95 14.33 10.39
CA ALA A 41 8.45 13.22 9.60
C ALA A 41 8.24 11.96 10.45
N MET A 42 9.15 11.65 11.38
CA MET A 42 8.96 10.54 12.31
C MET A 42 7.81 10.79 13.29
N ALA A 43 7.63 12.01 13.77
CA ALA A 43 6.48 12.35 14.60
C ALA A 43 5.16 12.17 13.84
N LEU A 44 5.12 12.53 12.55
CA LEU A 44 3.98 12.29 11.66
C LEU A 44 3.70 10.78 11.49
N GLN A 45 4.74 9.98 11.31
CA GLN A 45 4.60 8.52 11.19
C GLN A 45 4.01 7.91 12.46
N VAL A 46 4.48 8.34 13.64
CA VAL A 46 3.94 7.91 14.93
C VAL A 46 2.46 8.31 15.05
N HIS A 47 2.13 9.56 14.73
CA HIS A 47 0.75 10.05 14.75
C HIS A 47 -0.18 9.20 13.88
N LEU A 48 0.21 8.92 12.64
CA LEU A 48 -0.58 8.07 11.72
C LEU A 48 -0.71 6.64 12.24
N CYS A 49 0.37 6.09 12.81
CA CYS A 49 0.38 4.75 13.35
C CYS A 49 -0.61 4.58 14.52
N GLU A 50 -0.71 5.56 15.40
CA GLU A 50 -1.59 5.52 16.57
C GLU A 50 -3.07 5.73 16.26
N ILE A 51 -3.42 5.99 14.99
CA ILE A 51 -4.81 5.96 14.51
C ILE A 51 -5.13 4.52 14.05
N PRO A 52 -5.99 3.77 14.74
CA PRO A 52 -6.35 2.41 14.32
C PRO A 52 -6.96 2.40 12.91
N ALA A 53 -6.54 1.44 12.09
CA ALA A 53 -7.10 1.25 10.75
C ALA A 53 -7.05 -0.24 10.36
N PRO A 54 -7.84 -1.10 11.01
CA PRO A 54 -7.98 -2.47 10.55
C PRO A 54 -8.49 -2.52 9.11
N THR A 55 -8.12 -3.55 8.37
CA THR A 55 -8.68 -3.76 7.02
C THR A 55 -10.20 -3.76 7.07
N PHE A 56 -10.84 -2.94 6.25
CA PHE A 56 -12.27 -2.58 6.18
C PHE A 56 -12.76 -1.53 7.20
N GLU A 57 -11.90 -1.06 8.10
CA GLU A 57 -12.24 -0.04 9.11
C GLU A 57 -11.27 1.15 9.05
N GLU A 58 -10.84 1.54 7.85
CA GLU A 58 -9.81 2.56 7.61
C GLU A 58 -10.33 4.00 7.74
N GLN A 59 -11.62 4.21 7.93
CA GLN A 59 -12.29 5.50 7.82
C GLN A 59 -11.62 6.61 8.65
N VAL A 60 -11.28 6.35 9.91
CA VAL A 60 -10.70 7.37 10.80
C VAL A 60 -9.33 7.83 10.30
N ARG A 61 -8.50 6.89 9.85
CA ARG A 61 -7.19 7.21 9.25
C ARG A 61 -7.36 7.93 7.91
N ALA A 62 -8.36 7.55 7.11
CA ALA A 62 -8.67 8.22 5.85
C ALA A 62 -9.07 9.70 6.05
N GLU A 63 -9.89 10.00 7.06
CA GLU A 63 -10.25 11.39 7.40
C GLU A 63 -9.03 12.22 7.81
N GLU A 64 -8.12 11.65 8.58
CA GLU A 64 -6.87 12.31 8.93
C GLU A 64 -5.96 12.50 7.70
N MET A 65 -5.88 11.52 6.81
CA MET A 65 -5.14 11.67 5.55
C MET A 65 -5.71 12.78 4.67
N VAL A 66 -7.04 12.92 4.60
CA VAL A 66 -7.68 14.07 3.92
C VAL A 66 -7.22 15.40 4.51
N ARG A 67 -7.22 15.51 5.84
CA ARG A 67 -6.77 16.71 6.54
C ARG A 67 -5.31 17.04 6.23
N LEU A 68 -4.44 16.03 6.30
CA LEU A 68 -3.00 16.17 6.06
C LEU A 68 -2.68 16.49 4.59
N MET A 69 -3.34 15.84 3.65
CA MET A 69 -3.17 16.12 2.22
C MET A 69 -3.59 17.56 1.86
N LYS A 70 -4.71 18.04 2.41
CA LYS A 70 -5.16 19.43 2.24
C LYS A 70 -4.16 20.42 2.86
N ALA A 71 -3.66 20.12 4.06
CA ALA A 71 -2.66 20.96 4.73
C ALA A 71 -1.35 21.07 3.94
N ASN A 72 -0.97 20.01 3.21
CA ASN A 72 0.17 20.01 2.30
C ASN A 72 -0.12 20.62 0.92
N GLY A 73 -1.29 21.21 0.71
CA GLY A 73 -1.62 21.98 -0.49
C GLY A 73 -2.10 21.18 -1.69
N LEU A 74 -2.38 19.87 -1.53
CA LEU A 74 -2.99 19.07 -2.59
C LEU A 74 -4.38 19.60 -2.93
N LYS A 75 -4.75 19.51 -4.19
CA LYS A 75 -6.04 19.91 -4.75
C LYS A 75 -6.96 18.72 -4.86
N ASP A 76 -8.26 19.00 -4.92
CA ASP A 76 -9.31 18.01 -5.20
C ASP A 76 -9.25 16.80 -4.24
N VAL A 77 -8.85 17.04 -2.98
CA VAL A 77 -8.70 15.97 -1.99
C VAL A 77 -10.06 15.41 -1.59
N THR A 78 -10.28 14.14 -1.90
CA THR A 78 -11.54 13.43 -1.65
C THR A 78 -11.30 12.01 -1.13
N ILE A 79 -12.32 11.44 -0.50
CA ILE A 79 -12.44 10.00 -0.28
C ILE A 79 -13.29 9.45 -1.43
N ASP A 80 -12.77 8.47 -2.17
CA ASP A 80 -13.48 7.86 -3.28
C ASP A 80 -14.53 6.83 -2.83
N GLY A 81 -15.22 6.21 -3.81
CA GLY A 81 -16.33 5.28 -3.53
C GLY A 81 -15.94 4.00 -2.80
N ILE A 82 -14.66 3.62 -2.77
CA ILE A 82 -14.17 2.45 -2.04
C ILE A 82 -13.52 2.82 -0.70
N GLY A 83 -13.18 4.11 -0.50
CA GLY A 83 -12.55 4.63 0.70
C GLY A 83 -11.09 5.08 0.53
N ASN A 84 -10.51 5.03 -0.68
CA ASN A 84 -9.19 5.62 -0.90
C ASN A 84 -9.25 7.13 -0.71
N VAL A 85 -8.18 7.69 -0.17
CA VAL A 85 -7.98 9.14 -0.12
C VAL A 85 -7.12 9.55 -1.30
N VAL A 86 -7.65 10.38 -2.17
CA VAL A 86 -6.95 10.85 -3.37
C VAL A 86 -6.79 12.36 -3.32
N GLY A 87 -5.59 12.85 -3.58
CA GLY A 87 -5.29 14.27 -3.68
C GLY A 87 -4.40 14.54 -4.89
N ARG A 88 -4.69 15.60 -5.64
CA ARG A 88 -4.00 15.95 -6.88
C ARG A 88 -2.96 17.06 -6.64
N ARG A 89 -1.76 16.84 -7.14
CA ARG A 89 -0.74 17.87 -7.35
C ARG A 89 -0.70 18.20 -8.85
N PRO A 90 -1.17 19.37 -9.28
CA PRO A 90 -1.23 19.70 -10.70
C PRO A 90 0.18 19.87 -11.28
N GLY A 91 0.38 19.34 -12.47
CA GLY A 91 1.53 19.62 -13.33
C GLY A 91 1.31 20.85 -14.21
N LYS A 92 2.28 21.15 -15.07
CA LYS A 92 2.22 22.26 -16.03
C LYS A 92 1.23 21.99 -17.18
N ASN A 93 1.12 20.72 -17.57
CA ASN A 93 0.28 20.27 -18.66
C ASN A 93 -0.82 19.32 -18.16
N PRO A 94 -2.09 19.76 -18.09
CA PRO A 94 -3.20 18.91 -17.64
C PRO A 94 -3.44 17.67 -18.51
N GLU A 95 -2.99 17.69 -19.77
CA GLU A 95 -3.05 16.56 -20.69
C GLU A 95 -1.74 15.73 -20.71
N GLY A 96 -0.81 16.09 -19.85
CA GLY A 96 0.44 15.36 -19.65
C GLY A 96 0.24 14.02 -18.96
N PRO A 97 1.33 13.27 -18.72
CA PRO A 97 1.27 11.98 -18.08
C PRO A 97 0.74 12.08 -16.63
N LEU A 98 -0.05 11.10 -16.23
CA LEU A 98 -0.55 10.96 -14.87
C LEU A 98 0.25 9.90 -14.11
N LEU A 99 0.99 10.34 -13.10
CA LEU A 99 1.63 9.46 -12.13
C LEU A 99 0.75 9.35 -10.87
N VAL A 100 0.50 8.15 -10.41
CA VAL A 100 -0.11 7.91 -9.09
C VAL A 100 0.95 7.38 -8.13
N ILE A 101 1.07 8.01 -6.98
CA ILE A 101 1.92 7.55 -5.86
C ILE A 101 0.98 7.13 -4.74
N GLY A 102 1.02 5.85 -4.39
CA GLY A 102 0.13 5.25 -3.40
C GLY A 102 0.87 4.67 -2.20
N ALA A 103 0.20 4.67 -1.04
CA ALA A 103 0.57 3.91 0.15
C ALA A 103 -0.71 3.42 0.81
N HIS A 104 -0.73 2.17 1.32
CA HIS A 104 -1.95 1.67 1.94
C HIS A 104 -2.13 2.19 3.37
N MET A 105 -3.41 2.36 3.75
CA MET A 105 -3.79 2.90 5.04
C MET A 105 -4.13 1.82 6.06
N ASP A 106 -4.51 0.64 5.62
CA ASP A 106 -4.91 -0.44 6.52
C ASP A 106 -3.73 -1.19 7.13
N THR A 107 -4.03 -1.98 8.13
CA THR A 107 -3.07 -2.84 8.83
C THR A 107 -3.71 -4.19 9.15
N VAL A 108 -2.87 -5.21 9.34
CA VAL A 108 -3.30 -6.57 9.76
C VAL A 108 -3.81 -6.64 11.20
N PHE A 109 -3.68 -5.57 11.98
CA PHE A 109 -4.05 -5.57 13.39
C PHE A 109 -5.55 -5.36 13.54
N PRO A 110 -6.28 -6.28 14.25
CA PRO A 110 -7.72 -6.19 14.40
C PRO A 110 -8.15 -5.02 15.29
N ALA A 111 -9.42 -4.64 15.16
CA ALA A 111 -10.05 -3.65 16.02
C ALA A 111 -9.85 -3.99 17.51
N GLY A 112 -9.61 -2.97 18.33
CA GLY A 112 -9.32 -3.14 19.76
C GLY A 112 -7.87 -3.49 20.10
N THR A 113 -6.99 -3.66 19.10
CA THR A 113 -5.54 -3.75 19.36
C THR A 113 -5.06 -2.41 19.92
N GLU A 114 -4.36 -2.46 21.07
CA GLU A 114 -3.70 -1.28 21.61
C GLU A 114 -2.53 -0.90 20.69
N ILE A 115 -2.68 0.20 19.98
CA ILE A 115 -1.63 0.72 19.10
C ILE A 115 -0.97 1.88 19.80
N LYS A 116 0.21 1.63 20.36
CA LYS A 116 1.05 2.63 20.99
C LYS A 116 2.48 2.47 20.52
N VAL A 117 3.04 3.58 20.05
CA VAL A 117 4.44 3.60 19.60
C VAL A 117 5.35 3.94 20.74
N ARG A 118 6.41 3.17 20.92
CA ARG A 118 7.50 3.46 21.84
C ARG A 118 8.81 3.70 21.08
N ARG A 119 9.65 4.59 21.58
CA ARG A 119 10.95 4.90 21.00
C ARG A 119 12.06 4.43 21.93
N GLU A 120 13.06 3.74 21.40
CA GLU A 120 14.29 3.37 22.08
C GLU A 120 15.48 3.84 21.24
N GLY A 121 16.11 4.93 21.63
CA GLY A 121 17.15 5.56 20.83
C GLY A 121 16.62 6.02 19.45
N ASN A 122 17.13 5.41 18.39
CA ASN A 122 16.71 5.69 17.01
C ASN A 122 15.72 4.64 16.45
N VAL A 123 15.24 3.72 17.29
CA VAL A 123 14.32 2.67 16.85
C VAL A 123 12.94 2.93 17.42
N TYR A 124 11.93 2.81 16.55
CA TYR A 124 10.52 2.94 16.90
C TYR A 124 9.85 1.57 16.82
N TYR A 125 9.03 1.25 17.80
CA TYR A 125 8.29 -0.01 17.91
C TYR A 125 6.81 0.27 18.03
N GLY A 126 6.01 -0.33 17.18
CA GLY A 126 4.56 -0.21 17.21
C GLY A 126 3.90 -1.05 16.13
N PRO A 127 2.67 -1.54 16.37
CA PRO A 127 1.90 -2.28 15.37
C PRO A 127 1.63 -1.41 14.13
N GLY A 128 2.13 -1.81 12.94
CA GLY A 128 1.94 -1.06 11.70
C GLY A 128 2.83 0.17 11.51
N ILE A 129 3.86 0.38 12.37
CA ILE A 129 4.74 1.56 12.27
C ILE A 129 5.57 1.55 10.98
N GLY A 130 6.01 0.38 10.52
CA GLY A 130 6.72 0.20 9.25
C GLY A 130 5.75 -0.04 8.11
N ASP A 131 4.86 -0.97 8.28
CA ASP A 131 3.88 -1.45 7.31
C ASP A 131 2.46 -0.97 7.71
N ASN A 132 1.90 0.09 7.08
CA ASN A 132 2.58 0.93 6.09
C ASN A 132 2.53 2.42 6.47
N CYS A 133 2.62 2.74 7.77
CA CYS A 133 2.70 4.15 8.21
C CYS A 133 3.98 4.83 7.71
N SER A 134 5.03 4.06 7.41
CA SER A 134 6.24 4.59 6.78
C SER A 134 5.97 5.08 5.35
N GLY A 135 5.20 4.33 4.57
CA GLY A 135 4.79 4.71 3.23
C GLY A 135 3.88 5.93 3.22
N LEU A 136 2.89 5.98 4.13
CA LEU A 136 2.00 7.14 4.27
C LEU A 136 2.77 8.42 4.64
N ARG A 137 3.73 8.32 5.58
CA ARG A 137 4.63 9.42 5.91
C ARG A 137 5.45 9.84 4.69
N CYS A 138 6.06 8.89 3.99
CA CYS A 138 6.88 9.18 2.82
C CYS A 138 6.08 9.90 1.73
N LEU A 139 4.83 9.46 1.49
CA LEU A 139 3.90 10.11 0.57
C LEU A 139 3.67 11.58 0.94
N LEU A 140 3.32 11.87 2.18
CA LEU A 140 3.04 13.23 2.66
C LEU A 140 4.30 14.12 2.65
N GLU A 141 5.45 13.59 3.07
CA GLU A 141 6.72 14.31 3.04
C GLU A 141 7.18 14.62 1.62
N THR A 142 6.94 13.72 0.67
CA THR A 142 7.22 13.98 -0.75
C THR A 142 6.44 15.20 -1.24
N VAL A 143 5.14 15.25 -0.94
CA VAL A 143 4.29 16.43 -1.28
C VAL A 143 4.84 17.70 -0.65
N ARG A 144 5.13 17.67 0.65
CA ARG A 144 5.63 18.82 1.40
C ARG A 144 6.94 19.34 0.77
N CYS A 145 7.92 18.46 0.61
CA CYS A 145 9.23 18.84 0.09
C CYS A 145 9.17 19.36 -1.34
N MET A 146 8.38 18.73 -2.21
CA MET A 146 8.19 19.20 -3.59
C MET A 146 7.56 20.60 -3.62
N ASN A 147 6.55 20.85 -2.79
CA ASN A 147 5.87 22.15 -2.76
C ASN A 147 6.76 23.26 -2.18
N GLU A 148 7.45 22.98 -1.07
CA GLU A 148 8.36 23.97 -0.44
C GLU A 148 9.59 24.26 -1.30
N ALA A 149 10.09 23.28 -2.04
CA ALA A 149 11.22 23.48 -2.95
C ALA A 149 10.82 24.12 -4.29
N GLY A 150 9.52 24.14 -4.63
CA GLY A 150 9.03 24.63 -5.90
C GLY A 150 9.30 23.68 -7.06
N VAL A 151 9.38 22.37 -6.80
CA VAL A 151 9.52 21.35 -7.86
C VAL A 151 8.27 21.36 -8.74
N GLU A 152 8.45 21.55 -10.03
CA GLU A 152 7.37 21.47 -11.02
C GLU A 152 7.46 20.16 -11.80
N THR A 153 6.30 19.64 -12.20
CA THR A 153 6.20 18.41 -13.01
C THR A 153 5.48 18.71 -14.33
N GLU A 154 5.77 17.94 -15.35
CA GLU A 154 5.09 18.09 -16.65
C GLU A 154 3.62 17.70 -16.49
N GLY A 155 3.36 16.50 -16.04
CA GLY A 155 2.01 16.01 -15.82
C GLY A 155 1.60 16.06 -14.34
N ASP A 156 0.36 15.69 -14.09
CA ASP A 156 -0.20 15.63 -12.74
C ASP A 156 0.41 14.48 -11.93
N ILE A 157 0.56 14.69 -10.64
CA ILE A 157 0.81 13.60 -9.69
C ILE A 157 -0.39 13.47 -8.76
N TRP A 158 -0.95 12.28 -8.69
CA TRP A 158 -1.96 11.95 -7.70
C TRP A 158 -1.33 11.18 -6.54
N PHE A 159 -1.58 11.67 -5.33
CA PHE A 159 -1.18 11.02 -4.09
C PHE A 159 -2.37 10.29 -3.52
N CYS A 160 -2.19 9.00 -3.22
CA CYS A 160 -3.30 8.13 -2.86
C CYS A 160 -3.01 7.33 -1.58
N GLY A 161 -3.83 7.53 -0.54
CA GLY A 161 -3.93 6.58 0.57
C GLY A 161 -4.88 5.47 0.16
N THR A 162 -4.39 4.26 -0.09
CA THR A 162 -5.24 3.15 -0.54
C THR A 162 -5.79 2.34 0.63
N VAL A 163 -6.94 1.70 0.43
CA VAL A 163 -7.60 0.85 1.42
C VAL A 163 -7.51 -0.63 1.05
N GLY A 164 -7.51 -1.49 2.09
CA GLY A 164 -7.63 -2.93 1.92
C GLY A 164 -6.51 -3.56 1.11
N GLU A 165 -5.27 -3.19 1.38
CA GLU A 165 -4.10 -3.89 0.84
C GLU A 165 -4.00 -5.26 1.50
N GLU A 166 -4.20 -5.30 2.81
CA GLU A 166 -3.93 -6.41 3.67
C GLU A 166 -4.97 -7.52 3.61
N GLY A 167 -4.49 -8.72 3.75
CA GLY A 167 -5.30 -9.90 4.00
C GLY A 167 -6.51 -10.06 3.08
N LEU A 168 -7.70 -10.07 3.64
CA LEU A 168 -8.96 -10.21 2.91
C LEU A 168 -9.38 -8.93 2.17
N GLY A 169 -8.70 -7.82 2.39
CA GLY A 169 -8.89 -6.59 1.63
C GLY A 169 -8.55 -6.76 0.15
N ASP A 170 -7.64 -7.69 -0.16
CA ASP A 170 -7.35 -8.13 -1.53
C ASP A 170 -6.99 -6.98 -2.48
N ILE A 171 -6.21 -6.01 -1.95
CA ILE A 171 -5.80 -4.77 -2.66
C ILE A 171 -6.98 -4.01 -3.29
N ARG A 172 -8.15 -4.00 -2.63
CA ARG A 172 -9.40 -3.46 -3.20
C ARG A 172 -9.28 -1.99 -3.62
N GLY A 173 -8.53 -1.19 -2.85
CA GLY A 173 -8.31 0.21 -3.17
C GLY A 173 -7.57 0.40 -4.48
N SER A 174 -6.45 -0.29 -4.66
CA SER A 174 -5.69 -0.26 -5.91
C SER A 174 -6.50 -0.82 -7.08
N LYS A 175 -7.23 -1.93 -6.88
CA LYS A 175 -8.12 -2.48 -7.91
C LYS A 175 -9.17 -1.46 -8.38
N TYR A 176 -9.75 -0.72 -7.44
CA TYR A 176 -10.73 0.32 -7.77
C TYR A 176 -10.14 1.42 -8.65
N LEU A 177 -8.94 1.91 -8.31
CA LEU A 177 -8.25 2.95 -9.11
C LEU A 177 -8.10 2.53 -10.58
N PHE A 178 -7.76 1.27 -10.84
CA PHE A 178 -7.48 0.79 -12.19
C PHE A 178 -8.69 0.22 -12.94
N ARG A 179 -9.81 -0.05 -12.26
CA ARG A 179 -10.95 -0.74 -12.87
C ARG A 179 -12.25 0.05 -12.86
N GLU A 180 -12.47 0.89 -11.86
CA GLU A 180 -13.78 1.46 -11.58
C GLU A 180 -13.75 2.99 -11.40
N SER A 181 -12.60 3.57 -11.07
CA SER A 181 -12.48 5.02 -10.88
C SER A 181 -12.51 5.79 -12.20
N ASN A 182 -12.71 7.10 -12.11
CA ASN A 182 -12.64 8.00 -13.27
C ASN A 182 -11.24 8.09 -13.91
N THR A 183 -10.22 7.47 -13.28
CA THR A 183 -8.85 7.44 -13.78
C THR A 183 -8.50 6.19 -14.57
N VAL A 184 -9.44 5.26 -14.72
CA VAL A 184 -9.27 4.09 -15.60
C VAL A 184 -8.81 4.56 -16.98
N ASN A 185 -7.73 3.97 -17.48
CA ASN A 185 -7.07 4.31 -18.75
C ASN A 185 -6.36 5.68 -18.81
N ARG A 186 -6.20 6.39 -17.69
CA ARG A 186 -5.44 7.66 -17.64
C ARG A 186 -4.14 7.56 -16.84
N ILE A 187 -3.95 6.49 -16.07
CA ILE A 187 -2.75 6.31 -15.24
C ILE A 187 -1.62 5.80 -16.11
N ASP A 188 -0.61 6.64 -16.32
CA ASP A 188 0.60 6.28 -17.08
C ASP A 188 1.65 5.58 -16.22
N GLY A 189 1.65 5.84 -14.92
CA GLY A 189 2.55 5.20 -13.97
C GLY A 189 1.94 5.09 -12.59
N PHE A 190 2.24 3.99 -11.89
CA PHE A 190 1.85 3.78 -10.49
C PHE A 190 3.05 3.36 -9.67
N LEU A 191 3.30 4.07 -8.59
CA LEU A 191 4.35 3.78 -7.62
C LEU A 191 3.70 3.49 -6.26
N ALA A 192 3.76 2.25 -5.80
CA ALA A 192 3.38 1.90 -4.44
C ALA A 192 4.59 2.08 -3.51
N ILE A 193 4.43 2.89 -2.48
CA ILE A 193 5.42 3.02 -1.40
C ILE A 193 4.99 2.05 -0.30
N ASP A 194 5.78 0.99 -0.15
CA ASP A 194 5.48 -0.07 0.79
C ASP A 194 6.79 -0.66 1.32
N ASN A 195 6.77 -1.14 2.58
CA ASN A 195 7.95 -1.69 3.21
C ASN A 195 9.06 -0.67 3.53
N THR A 196 10.08 -1.13 4.24
CA THR A 196 11.23 -0.32 4.73
C THR A 196 12.56 -0.66 4.04
N ASP A 197 12.56 -1.57 3.07
CA ASP A 197 13.76 -1.94 2.32
C ASP A 197 14.05 -0.93 1.20
N LEU A 198 14.88 0.05 1.50
CA LEU A 198 15.26 1.13 0.57
C LEU A 198 16.16 0.68 -0.59
N GLY A 199 16.72 -0.52 -0.51
CA GLY A 199 17.59 -1.08 -1.55
C GLY A 199 16.85 -1.84 -2.65
N ARG A 200 15.51 -1.83 -2.66
CA ARG A 200 14.72 -2.74 -3.47
C ARG A 200 13.57 -2.07 -4.18
N ILE A 201 13.50 -2.26 -5.49
CA ILE A 201 12.36 -1.88 -6.33
C ILE A 201 11.74 -3.16 -6.89
N LEU A 202 10.45 -3.37 -6.62
CA LEU A 202 9.69 -4.50 -7.13
C LEU A 202 8.93 -4.08 -8.39
N CYS A 203 9.31 -4.63 -9.54
CA CYS A 203 8.70 -4.34 -10.84
C CYS A 203 7.79 -5.46 -11.33
N SER A 204 7.67 -6.56 -10.57
CA SER A 204 6.85 -7.70 -10.93
C SER A 204 6.30 -8.39 -9.70
N ALA A 205 5.10 -8.92 -9.81
CA ALA A 205 4.45 -9.69 -8.76
C ALA A 205 3.73 -10.90 -9.36
N ILE A 206 3.43 -11.87 -8.51
CA ILE A 206 2.54 -12.99 -8.85
C ILE A 206 1.09 -12.58 -8.60
N GLY A 207 0.16 -13.12 -9.39
CA GLY A 207 -1.26 -12.97 -9.12
C GLY A 207 -1.65 -13.65 -7.82
N SER A 208 -2.61 -13.06 -7.10
CA SER A 208 -3.20 -13.66 -5.89
C SER A 208 -4.69 -13.87 -6.11
N HIS A 209 -5.17 -15.05 -5.71
CA HIS A 209 -6.58 -15.37 -5.70
C HIS A 209 -6.93 -15.97 -4.34
N ARG A 210 -7.88 -15.36 -3.64
CA ARG A 210 -8.25 -15.78 -2.28
C ARG A 210 -9.62 -16.40 -2.28
N TRP A 211 -9.76 -17.53 -1.60
CA TRP A 211 -11.00 -18.27 -1.50
C TRP A 211 -11.34 -18.53 -0.04
N ARG A 212 -12.61 -18.35 0.30
CA ARG A 212 -13.17 -18.81 1.57
C ARG A 212 -14.13 -19.96 1.30
N PHE A 213 -13.87 -21.10 1.90
CA PHE A 213 -14.76 -22.24 1.84
C PHE A 213 -15.50 -22.37 3.17
N THR A 214 -16.81 -22.33 3.11
CA THR A 214 -17.68 -22.56 4.26
C THR A 214 -18.40 -23.88 4.04
N VAL A 215 -18.39 -24.75 5.03
CA VAL A 215 -19.10 -26.02 5.02
C VAL A 215 -20.10 -26.01 6.15
N GLU A 216 -21.37 -26.19 5.80
CA GLU A 216 -22.47 -26.27 6.75
C GLU A 216 -22.98 -27.69 6.80
N GLY A 217 -23.38 -28.13 7.98
CA GLY A 217 -23.96 -29.44 8.21
C GLY A 217 -25.07 -29.39 9.25
N PRO A 218 -25.92 -30.41 9.32
CA PRO A 218 -27.06 -30.42 10.22
C PRO A 218 -26.71 -30.45 11.71
N GLY A 219 -25.43 -30.71 12.01
CA GLY A 219 -24.98 -30.94 13.38
C GLY A 219 -25.51 -32.28 13.92
N GLY A 220 -25.15 -32.61 15.16
CA GLY A 220 -25.62 -33.84 15.79
C GLY A 220 -24.79 -34.23 17.02
N HIS A 221 -25.36 -35.12 17.81
CA HIS A 221 -24.66 -35.66 18.98
C HIS A 221 -23.52 -36.58 18.55
N SER A 222 -22.34 -36.44 19.15
CA SER A 222 -21.12 -37.15 18.76
C SER A 222 -21.23 -38.70 18.81
N TYR A 223 -22.06 -39.24 19.66
CA TYR A 223 -22.29 -40.68 19.78
C TYR A 223 -23.42 -41.17 18.89
N SER A 224 -24.63 -40.63 19.05
CA SER A 224 -25.85 -41.11 18.34
C SER A 224 -25.87 -40.72 16.85
N GLY A 225 -25.17 -39.64 16.48
CA GLY A 225 -25.04 -39.18 15.09
C GLY A 225 -23.79 -39.66 14.37
N PHE A 226 -22.91 -40.41 15.05
CA PHE A 226 -21.64 -40.86 14.46
C PHE A 226 -21.89 -41.83 13.28
N GLY A 227 -21.30 -41.50 12.13
CA GLY A 227 -21.38 -42.32 10.91
C GLY A 227 -22.72 -42.22 10.16
N THR A 228 -23.75 -41.61 10.74
CA THR A 228 -25.08 -41.42 10.11
C THR A 228 -25.40 -39.98 9.76
N THR A 229 -24.80 -39.04 10.49
CA THR A 229 -24.98 -37.60 10.25
C THR A 229 -23.75 -37.03 9.56
N PRO A 230 -23.94 -36.29 8.44
CA PRO A 230 -22.80 -35.61 7.77
C PRO A 230 -22.09 -34.64 8.71
N SER A 231 -20.77 -34.70 8.74
CA SER A 231 -19.93 -33.81 9.57
C SER A 231 -19.27 -32.73 8.71
N ALA A 232 -19.62 -31.47 8.98
CA ALA A 232 -18.99 -30.33 8.30
C ALA A 232 -17.48 -30.26 8.54
N ILE A 233 -17.03 -30.60 9.76
CA ILE A 233 -15.60 -30.59 10.10
C ILE A 233 -14.84 -31.69 9.33
N HIS A 234 -15.40 -32.89 9.18
CA HIS A 234 -14.78 -33.94 8.38
C HIS A 234 -14.68 -33.51 6.90
N ALA A 235 -15.74 -32.91 6.36
CA ALA A 235 -15.76 -32.46 4.98
C ALA A 235 -14.69 -31.38 4.71
N VAL A 236 -14.56 -30.38 5.58
CA VAL A 236 -13.55 -29.32 5.42
C VAL A 236 -12.13 -29.85 5.62
N CYS A 237 -11.92 -30.77 6.57
CA CYS A 237 -10.61 -31.41 6.76
C CYS A 237 -10.18 -32.23 5.54
N LEU A 238 -11.11 -33.02 4.95
CA LEU A 238 -10.84 -33.78 3.74
C LEU A 238 -10.57 -32.88 2.52
N ALA A 239 -11.29 -31.77 2.41
CA ALA A 239 -11.04 -30.77 1.37
C ALA A 239 -9.64 -30.14 1.55
N GLY A 240 -9.30 -29.74 2.78
CA GLY A 240 -7.97 -29.20 3.11
C GLY A 240 -6.83 -30.18 2.81
N ALA A 241 -7.02 -31.46 3.17
CA ALA A 241 -6.05 -32.50 2.84
C ALA A 241 -5.84 -32.64 1.32
N LYS A 242 -6.90 -32.57 0.52
CA LYS A 242 -6.78 -32.58 -0.95
C LYS A 242 -6.02 -31.38 -1.49
N VAL A 243 -6.29 -30.19 -0.97
CA VAL A 243 -5.56 -28.97 -1.33
C VAL A 243 -4.08 -29.12 -1.00
N ALA A 244 -3.74 -29.63 0.20
CA ALA A 244 -2.36 -29.82 0.63
C ALA A 244 -1.57 -30.82 -0.27
N HIS A 245 -2.24 -31.68 -1.02
CA HIS A 245 -1.62 -32.58 -1.97
C HIS A 245 -1.51 -32.04 -3.41
N LEU A 246 -1.99 -30.83 -3.67
CA LEU A 246 -1.84 -30.21 -4.99
C LEU A 246 -0.36 -29.99 -5.30
N LYS A 247 0.05 -30.35 -6.49
CA LYS A 247 1.38 -30.04 -7.01
C LYS A 247 1.30 -28.68 -7.72
N VAL A 248 2.13 -27.75 -7.28
CA VAL A 248 2.21 -26.42 -7.87
C VAL A 248 3.58 -26.18 -8.50
N PRO A 249 3.67 -25.32 -9.53
CA PRO A 249 4.96 -24.95 -10.12
C PRO A 249 5.89 -24.31 -9.09
N VAL A 250 7.19 -24.59 -9.23
CA VAL A 250 8.25 -23.92 -8.46
C VAL A 250 8.72 -22.67 -9.18
N ASP A 251 8.63 -22.67 -10.51
CA ASP A 251 8.98 -21.54 -11.37
C ASP A 251 7.92 -21.35 -12.47
N PRO A 252 7.17 -20.25 -12.47
CA PRO A 252 7.15 -19.22 -11.45
C PRO A 252 6.65 -19.77 -10.11
N LYS A 253 7.17 -19.22 -9.00
CA LYS A 253 6.79 -19.68 -7.67
C LYS A 253 5.29 -19.53 -7.45
N THR A 254 4.63 -20.63 -7.17
CA THR A 254 3.20 -20.69 -6.84
C THR A 254 3.04 -21.25 -5.42
N THR A 255 2.08 -20.74 -4.67
CA THR A 255 1.75 -21.18 -3.31
C THR A 255 0.22 -21.25 -3.13
N PHE A 256 -0.21 -21.96 -2.13
CA PHE A 256 -1.61 -21.99 -1.65
C PHE A 256 -1.66 -22.10 -0.14
#